data_6f86324f8f1eb14149105e60e369b3fd
#
_entry.id   6f86324f8f1eb14149105e60e369b3fd
#
_cell.length_a   1.000
_cell.length_b   1.000
_cell.length_c   1.000
_cell.angle_alpha   90.00
_cell.angle_beta   90.00
_cell.angle_gamma   90.00
#
_symmetry.space_group_name_H-M   'P 1'
#
loop_
_entity.id
_entity.type
_entity.pdbx_description
1 polymer ?
#
loop_
_entity_poly.entity_id
_entity_poly.type
_entity_poly.pdbx_seq_one_letter_code
_entity_poly.pdbx_strand_id
1 'polypeptide(L)'
;MKKTLILLASLLAMWSCNDKDNSGQNDINEPVPGTVVSSETQNFVVDTLATGLKNPWGIEVLPDGRVLVTERSGEILIIANGKLTDEKITVPNVFVHGQGGLMDITVHPDYEKNGWIYLSYSKIGNDGGGTTIARAKLDGNKLSSMEELFSAQPFTDAGAHFGCRIVFDGKGYMFFSSGERGTKENSQNLRNHLGKILRLHDDGRVPTDNPFVNDKKARPEIWSYGHRNPQGVVYDRESNTLWAVEHGPKGGDELNKVEKGKNYGWPVITYGIDYNGTPISDIQQKEGMEQPVRYWVPSIAPCGMAQVKGDKFPNWKDNFLVGALAHTHVARVELKDGKYVKEEKLLDKIGRVRAVEQGPDGLIYVATEGPGMVVRLSPVK
;
A
#
# COMPACT_ATOMS: atom_id res chain seq x y z
N MET A 1 0.18 48.44 -44.02
CA MET A 1 0.62 47.03 -43.90
C MET A 1 0.40 46.59 -42.44
N LYS A 2 -0.72 45.90 -42.18
CA LYS A 2 -1.06 45.38 -40.81
C LYS A 2 -0.44 44.01 -40.68
N LYS A 3 0.44 43.82 -39.71
CA LYS A 3 0.97 42.50 -39.34
C LYS A 3 0.03 41.84 -38.33
N THR A 4 -0.66 40.81 -38.77
CA THR A 4 -1.51 39.97 -37.92
C THR A 4 -0.60 39.01 -37.14
N LEU A 5 -0.63 39.13 -35.81
CA LEU A 5 0.05 38.20 -34.89
C LEU A 5 -0.87 37.02 -34.66
N ILE A 6 -0.49 35.84 -35.12
CA ILE A 6 -1.21 34.59 -34.86
C ILE A 6 -0.65 34.05 -33.51
N LEU A 7 -1.45 34.14 -32.46
CA LEU A 7 -1.18 33.47 -31.18
C LEU A 7 -1.54 31.98 -31.38
N LEU A 8 -0.52 31.11 -31.42
CA LEU A 8 -0.72 29.67 -31.26
C LEU A 8 -0.92 29.40 -29.75
N ALA A 9 -2.16 29.17 -29.35
CA ALA A 9 -2.48 28.62 -28.06
C ALA A 9 -2.21 27.11 -28.10
N SER A 10 -1.11 26.68 -27.48
CA SER A 10 -0.86 25.27 -27.21
C SER A 10 -1.81 24.82 -26.09
N LEU A 11 -2.88 24.10 -26.44
CA LEU A 11 -3.68 23.35 -25.48
C LEU A 11 -2.81 22.19 -24.96
N LEU A 12 -2.20 22.40 -23.78
CA LEU A 12 -1.76 21.29 -22.95
C LEU A 12 -3.03 20.58 -22.44
N ALA A 13 -3.36 19.46 -23.04
CA ALA A 13 -4.33 18.54 -22.49
C ALA A 13 -3.75 18.00 -21.18
N MET A 14 -4.13 18.61 -20.06
CA MET A 14 -3.98 18.00 -18.74
C MET A 14 -4.87 16.76 -18.71
N TRP A 15 -4.29 15.61 -18.96
CA TRP A 15 -4.93 14.34 -18.65
C TRP A 15 -4.90 14.17 -17.12
N SER A 16 -5.91 14.74 -16.49
CA SER A 16 -6.39 14.27 -15.21
C SER A 16 -6.64 12.77 -15.37
N CYS A 17 -5.96 11.94 -14.62
CA CYS A 17 -6.37 10.56 -14.39
C CYS A 17 -7.69 10.57 -13.60
N ASN A 18 -8.75 11.07 -14.21
CA ASN A 18 -10.10 10.68 -13.89
C ASN A 18 -10.25 9.31 -14.53
N ASP A 19 -10.12 8.26 -13.74
CA ASP A 19 -10.58 6.92 -14.08
C ASP A 19 -12.11 6.96 -14.28
N LYS A 20 -12.51 7.50 -15.43
CA LYS A 20 -13.75 7.16 -16.07
C LYS A 20 -13.42 6.11 -17.12
N ASP A 21 -12.91 4.98 -16.67
CA ASP A 21 -13.11 3.75 -17.41
C ASP A 21 -14.60 3.44 -17.32
N ASN A 22 -15.25 3.73 -18.42
CA ASN A 22 -16.60 3.31 -18.74
C ASN A 22 -16.58 1.81 -19.12
N SER A 23 -16.00 0.99 -18.25
CA SER A 23 -16.17 -0.45 -18.20
C SER A 23 -17.39 -0.68 -17.31
N GLY A 24 -18.40 -1.33 -17.86
CA GLY A 24 -19.75 -1.53 -17.33
C GLY A 24 -19.82 -1.62 -15.82
N GLN A 25 -20.91 -1.11 -15.25
CA GLN A 25 -21.27 -1.31 -13.85
C GLN A 25 -20.93 -2.77 -13.48
N ASN A 26 -19.78 -2.97 -12.85
CA ASN A 26 -19.44 -4.26 -12.27
C ASN A 26 -20.50 -4.46 -11.18
N ASP A 27 -21.36 -5.45 -11.34
CA ASP A 27 -22.28 -5.86 -10.29
C ASP A 27 -21.45 -6.11 -9.01
N ILE A 28 -21.55 -5.19 -8.05
CA ILE A 28 -20.85 -5.28 -6.79
C ILE A 28 -21.66 -6.21 -5.90
N ASN A 29 -21.01 -7.25 -5.38
CA ASN A 29 -21.59 -8.19 -4.44
C ASN A 29 -21.31 -7.69 -3.02
N GLU A 30 -22.17 -6.81 -2.49
CA GLU A 30 -22.10 -6.45 -1.08
C GLU A 30 -22.41 -7.70 -0.23
N PRO A 31 -21.53 -8.10 0.68
CA PRO A 31 -21.79 -9.30 1.48
C PRO A 31 -22.95 -9.04 2.44
N VAL A 32 -23.89 -9.97 2.47
CA VAL A 32 -24.93 -9.98 3.48
C VAL A 32 -24.29 -10.37 4.82
N PRO A 33 -24.42 -9.58 5.89
CA PRO A 33 -23.83 -9.88 7.19
C PRO A 33 -24.18 -11.27 7.69
N GLY A 34 -23.18 -12.02 8.17
CA GLY A 34 -23.33 -13.39 8.64
C GLY A 34 -23.39 -14.45 7.53
N THR A 35 -23.21 -14.06 6.26
CA THR A 35 -23.18 -15.04 5.17
C THR A 35 -21.92 -15.90 5.24
N VAL A 36 -22.11 -17.22 5.15
CA VAL A 36 -21.00 -18.16 5.01
C VAL A 36 -20.51 -18.14 3.55
N VAL A 37 -19.23 -17.84 3.38
CA VAL A 37 -18.54 -17.88 2.10
C VAL A 37 -17.65 -19.11 2.07
N SER A 38 -17.71 -19.87 0.98
CA SER A 38 -16.84 -21.03 0.76
C SER A 38 -15.57 -20.61 0.02
N SER A 39 -14.43 -21.15 0.45
CA SER A 39 -13.19 -21.14 -0.31
C SER A 39 -12.75 -22.57 -0.60
N GLU A 40 -11.69 -22.72 -1.39
CA GLU A 40 -11.15 -24.05 -1.73
C GLU A 40 -10.75 -24.87 -0.51
N THR A 41 -10.37 -24.25 0.58
CA THR A 41 -9.73 -24.94 1.72
C THR A 41 -10.45 -24.76 3.05
N GLN A 42 -11.25 -23.71 3.21
CA GLN A 42 -12.06 -23.48 4.43
C GLN A 42 -13.17 -22.47 4.19
N ASN A 43 -14.25 -22.56 4.99
CA ASN A 43 -15.33 -21.60 4.96
C ASN A 43 -15.07 -20.47 5.98
N PHE A 44 -15.66 -19.31 5.71
CA PHE A 44 -15.60 -18.16 6.60
C PHE A 44 -16.89 -17.36 6.56
N VAL A 45 -17.13 -16.57 7.60
CA VAL A 45 -18.26 -15.64 7.70
C VAL A 45 -17.77 -14.24 7.39
N VAL A 46 -18.56 -13.44 6.70
CA VAL A 46 -18.28 -12.05 6.42
C VAL A 46 -19.26 -11.16 7.18
N ASP A 47 -18.73 -10.26 8.01
CA ASP A 47 -19.48 -9.24 8.74
C ASP A 47 -19.11 -7.85 8.19
N THR A 48 -20.11 -7.05 7.83
CA THR A 48 -19.91 -5.65 7.45
C THR A 48 -19.88 -4.78 8.72
N LEU A 49 -18.73 -4.12 8.95
CA LEU A 49 -18.51 -3.27 10.13
C LEU A 49 -18.84 -1.80 9.87
N ALA A 50 -18.63 -1.33 8.64
CA ALA A 50 -18.88 0.03 8.25
C ALA A 50 -19.18 0.12 6.75
N THR A 51 -20.02 1.08 6.37
CA THR A 51 -20.35 1.46 4.99
C THR A 51 -20.33 2.98 4.83
N GLY A 52 -20.34 3.46 3.59
CA GLY A 52 -20.41 4.90 3.31
C GLY A 52 -19.08 5.64 3.48
N LEU A 53 -17.97 4.92 3.59
CA LEU A 53 -16.63 5.52 3.59
C LEU A 53 -16.35 6.12 2.21
N LYS A 54 -15.60 7.24 2.17
CA LYS A 54 -15.36 7.95 0.90
C LYS A 54 -14.16 7.40 0.15
N ASN A 55 -13.01 7.40 0.79
CA ASN A 55 -11.74 6.93 0.20
C ASN A 55 -10.89 6.28 1.30
N PRO A 56 -11.33 5.15 1.88
CA PRO A 56 -10.55 4.45 2.90
C PRO A 56 -9.23 3.96 2.30
N TRP A 57 -8.14 4.03 3.08
CA TRP A 57 -6.83 3.64 2.59
C TRP A 57 -6.12 2.60 3.46
N GLY A 58 -5.90 2.86 4.74
CA GLY A 58 -5.27 1.97 5.70
C GLY A 58 -6.26 1.50 6.76
N ILE A 59 -6.02 0.32 7.32
CA ILE A 59 -6.72 -0.24 8.48
C ILE A 59 -5.69 -0.59 9.53
N GLU A 60 -5.99 -0.28 10.79
CA GLU A 60 -5.26 -0.80 11.95
C GLU A 60 -6.24 -1.28 13.01
N VAL A 61 -6.01 -2.46 13.54
CA VAL A 61 -6.84 -3.06 14.59
C VAL A 61 -6.11 -2.94 15.93
N LEU A 62 -6.66 -2.13 16.82
CA LEU A 62 -6.06 -1.90 18.12
C LEU A 62 -6.26 -3.09 19.08
N PRO A 63 -5.38 -3.28 20.07
CA PRO A 63 -5.53 -4.33 21.08
C PRO A 63 -6.84 -4.24 21.88
N ASP A 64 -7.46 -3.05 21.99
CA ASP A 64 -8.76 -2.83 22.65
C ASP A 64 -9.95 -3.18 21.76
N GLY A 65 -9.73 -3.64 20.54
CA GLY A 65 -10.75 -4.06 19.58
C GLY A 65 -11.33 -2.94 18.71
N ARG A 66 -10.88 -1.67 18.87
CA ARG A 66 -11.20 -0.60 17.92
C ARG A 66 -10.49 -0.85 16.60
N VAL A 67 -11.16 -0.51 15.50
CA VAL A 67 -10.56 -0.51 14.17
C VAL A 67 -10.42 0.93 13.71
N LEU A 68 -9.22 1.35 13.41
CA LEU A 68 -8.90 2.66 12.84
C LEU A 68 -8.85 2.53 11.32
N VAL A 69 -9.51 3.45 10.62
CA VAL A 69 -9.52 3.47 9.16
C VAL A 69 -9.11 4.86 8.69
N THR A 70 -8.03 4.97 7.96
CA THR A 70 -7.63 6.25 7.37
C THR A 70 -8.45 6.56 6.13
N GLU A 71 -8.89 7.81 6.00
CA GLU A 71 -9.41 8.35 4.75
C GLU A 71 -8.42 9.33 4.13
N ARG A 72 -8.28 9.29 2.81
CA ARG A 72 -7.34 10.17 2.08
C ARG A 72 -7.57 11.66 2.35
N SER A 73 -8.76 12.05 2.77
CA SER A 73 -9.11 13.42 3.19
C SER A 73 -8.29 13.95 4.36
N GLY A 74 -7.61 13.08 5.12
CA GLY A 74 -6.85 13.44 6.32
C GLY A 74 -7.56 13.09 7.62
N GLU A 75 -8.58 12.25 7.56
CA GLU A 75 -9.33 11.80 8.73
C GLU A 75 -9.04 10.33 9.04
N ILE A 76 -9.02 9.98 10.32
CA ILE A 76 -9.04 8.60 10.80
C ILE A 76 -10.43 8.36 11.38
N LEU A 77 -11.14 7.42 10.81
CA LEU A 77 -12.44 6.94 11.26
C LEU A 77 -12.25 5.84 12.30
N ILE A 78 -13.20 5.71 13.22
CA ILE A 78 -13.13 4.77 14.34
C ILE A 78 -14.33 3.84 14.25
N ILE A 79 -14.06 2.54 14.18
CA ILE A 79 -15.07 1.50 14.34
C ILE A 79 -14.88 0.91 15.75
N ALA A 80 -15.92 0.97 16.56
CA ALA A 80 -15.95 0.41 17.91
C ALA A 80 -17.18 -0.47 18.09
N ASN A 81 -17.02 -1.60 18.79
CA ASN A 81 -18.11 -2.58 18.99
C ASN A 81 -18.78 -3.01 17.68
N GLY A 82 -17.97 -3.14 16.60
CA GLY A 82 -18.43 -3.57 15.28
C GLY A 82 -19.25 -2.54 14.50
N LYS A 83 -19.19 -1.26 14.87
CA LYS A 83 -19.93 -0.18 14.21
C LYS A 83 -19.07 1.08 14.04
N LEU A 84 -19.25 1.75 12.91
CA LEU A 84 -18.67 3.07 12.69
C LEU A 84 -19.23 4.07 13.71
N THR A 85 -18.34 4.82 14.37
CA THR A 85 -18.72 5.87 15.31
C THR A 85 -18.82 7.23 14.60
N ASP A 86 -19.44 8.21 15.25
CA ASP A 86 -19.46 9.59 14.76
C ASP A 86 -18.15 10.33 15.04
N GLU A 87 -17.28 9.75 15.88
CA GLU A 87 -16.00 10.33 16.24
C GLU A 87 -14.95 10.04 15.17
N LYS A 88 -14.12 11.06 14.90
CA LYS A 88 -13.01 10.97 13.96
C LYS A 88 -11.82 11.77 14.45
N ILE A 89 -10.64 11.42 13.97
CA ILE A 89 -9.39 12.09 14.30
C ILE A 89 -8.87 12.78 13.05
N THR A 90 -8.61 14.08 13.13
CA THR A 90 -8.01 14.84 12.03
C THR A 90 -6.49 14.80 12.12
N VAL A 91 -5.83 14.40 11.03
CA VAL A 91 -4.38 14.44 10.87
C VAL A 91 -3.99 15.76 10.21
N PRO A 92 -3.13 16.58 10.83
CA PRO A 92 -2.76 17.88 10.26
C PRO A 92 -1.82 17.73 9.06
N ASN A 93 -1.75 18.77 8.22
CA ASN A 93 -0.80 18.94 7.12
C ASN A 93 -0.88 17.87 6.01
N VAL A 94 -1.99 17.17 5.90
CA VAL A 94 -2.24 16.22 4.81
C VAL A 94 -2.53 16.98 3.52
N PHE A 95 -1.76 16.70 2.47
CA PHE A 95 -1.93 17.25 1.14
C PHE A 95 -2.67 16.28 0.23
N VAL A 96 -3.95 16.54 -0.02
CA VAL A 96 -4.78 15.70 -0.90
C VAL A 96 -4.58 16.12 -2.34
N HIS A 97 -3.88 15.29 -3.12
CA HIS A 97 -3.62 15.53 -4.54
C HIS A 97 -3.48 14.20 -5.29
N GLY A 98 -4.31 13.97 -6.31
CA GLY A 98 -4.33 12.73 -7.08
C GLY A 98 -4.54 11.50 -6.19
N GLN A 99 -3.57 10.59 -6.14
CA GLN A 99 -3.57 9.41 -5.27
C GLN A 99 -3.12 9.71 -3.84
N GLY A 100 -2.54 10.89 -3.59
CA GLY A 100 -2.04 11.30 -2.28
C GLY A 100 -3.14 11.75 -1.33
N GLY A 101 -2.81 11.79 -0.06
CA GLY A 101 -3.67 12.13 1.07
C GLY A 101 -3.13 11.49 2.34
N LEU A 102 -3.98 11.23 3.33
CA LEU A 102 -3.66 10.35 4.45
C LEU A 102 -3.78 8.89 3.94
N MET A 103 -2.73 8.11 4.14
CA MET A 103 -2.62 6.79 3.54
C MET A 103 -2.55 5.70 4.62
N ASP A 104 -1.39 5.23 5.00
CA ASP A 104 -1.28 4.12 5.92
C ASP A 104 -1.34 4.56 7.39
N ILE A 105 -1.77 3.61 8.22
CA ILE A 105 -1.72 3.69 9.68
C ILE A 105 -1.27 2.33 10.22
N THR A 106 -0.35 2.33 11.17
CA THR A 106 0.03 1.13 11.90
C THR A 106 0.47 1.47 13.32
N VAL A 107 0.35 0.51 14.24
CA VAL A 107 0.82 0.67 15.62
C VAL A 107 2.26 0.20 15.78
N HIS A 108 2.97 0.81 16.73
CA HIS A 108 4.27 0.30 17.15
C HIS A 108 4.15 -1.14 17.71
N PRO A 109 5.12 -2.04 17.51
CA PRO A 109 5.09 -3.38 18.08
C PRO A 109 4.87 -3.46 19.61
N ASP A 110 5.32 -2.43 20.35
CA ASP A 110 5.09 -2.26 21.78
C ASP A 110 3.99 -1.20 22.08
N TYR A 111 2.96 -1.09 21.25
CA TYR A 111 1.92 -0.07 21.35
C TYR A 111 1.28 0.00 22.75
N GLU A 112 0.95 -1.13 23.36
CA GLU A 112 0.35 -1.20 24.70
C GLU A 112 1.21 -0.54 25.77
N LYS A 113 2.56 -0.51 25.58
CA LYS A 113 3.51 0.14 26.52
C LYS A 113 3.74 1.59 26.18
N ASN A 114 3.78 1.92 24.91
CA ASN A 114 4.28 3.22 24.46
C ASN A 114 3.22 4.10 23.77
N GLY A 115 2.09 3.56 23.34
CA GLY A 115 0.99 4.29 22.68
C GLY A 115 1.32 4.92 21.33
N TRP A 116 2.44 4.54 20.68
CA TRP A 116 2.81 5.10 19.39
C TRP A 116 2.02 4.47 18.25
N ILE A 117 1.42 5.31 17.42
CA ILE A 117 0.94 4.97 16.08
C ILE A 117 1.79 5.68 15.03
N TYR A 118 1.90 5.07 13.86
CA TYR A 118 2.64 5.61 12.73
C TYR A 118 1.69 5.87 11.57
N LEU A 119 1.90 6.98 10.91
CA LEU A 119 1.08 7.45 9.80
C LEU A 119 1.95 7.72 8.60
N SER A 120 1.48 7.35 7.42
CA SER A 120 2.03 7.83 6.17
C SER A 120 1.03 8.72 5.47
N TYR A 121 1.49 9.83 4.93
CA TYR A 121 0.66 10.78 4.20
C TYR A 121 1.47 11.55 3.17
N SER A 122 0.78 12.13 2.21
CA SER A 122 1.42 13.11 1.35
C SER A 122 1.43 14.48 2.03
N LYS A 123 2.60 15.14 2.02
CA LYS A 123 2.83 16.47 2.55
C LYS A 123 3.20 17.41 1.42
N ILE A 124 2.69 18.64 1.46
CA ILE A 124 3.07 19.68 0.49
C ILE A 124 4.42 20.28 0.84
N GLY A 125 5.24 20.53 -0.17
CA GLY A 125 6.46 21.32 -0.13
C GLY A 125 6.49 22.35 -1.25
N ASN A 126 7.66 22.96 -1.48
CA ASN A 126 7.80 24.01 -2.49
C ASN A 126 7.56 23.51 -3.93
N ASP A 127 7.93 22.26 -4.22
CA ASP A 127 7.91 21.67 -5.56
C ASP A 127 6.78 20.61 -5.72
N GLY A 128 5.74 20.68 -4.90
CA GLY A 128 4.63 19.72 -4.92
C GLY A 128 4.52 18.88 -3.66
N GLY A 129 4.08 17.61 -3.80
CA GLY A 129 3.87 16.70 -2.67
C GLY A 129 4.88 15.56 -2.60
N GLY A 130 5.13 15.06 -1.38
CA GLY A 130 5.99 13.91 -1.13
C GLY A 130 5.46 13.02 -0.03
N THR A 131 5.84 11.74 -0.07
CA THR A 131 5.52 10.75 0.97
C THR A 131 6.23 11.11 2.26
N THR A 132 5.47 11.23 3.33
CA THR A 132 5.94 11.59 4.68
C THR A 132 5.51 10.51 5.67
N ILE A 133 6.41 10.18 6.59
CA ILE A 133 6.17 9.27 7.71
C ILE A 133 6.21 10.10 8.99
N ALA A 134 5.19 9.96 9.82
CA ALA A 134 5.12 10.55 11.14
C ALA A 134 4.68 9.52 12.18
N ARG A 135 4.97 9.78 13.45
CA ARG A 135 4.37 9.04 14.56
C ARG A 135 3.64 10.00 15.50
N ALA A 136 2.66 9.47 16.20
CA ALA A 136 1.92 10.23 17.20
C ALA A 136 1.49 9.29 18.35
N LYS A 137 1.19 9.86 19.51
CA LYS A 137 0.50 9.14 20.58
C LYS A 137 -0.99 9.17 20.32
N LEU A 138 -1.63 8.02 20.45
CA LEU A 138 -3.09 7.94 20.46
C LEU A 138 -3.57 7.90 21.91
N ASP A 139 -4.23 8.97 22.35
CA ASP A 139 -4.84 9.10 23.66
C ASP A 139 -6.37 9.21 23.51
N GLY A 140 -7.07 8.12 23.83
CA GLY A 140 -8.47 7.96 23.48
C GLY A 140 -8.68 8.09 21.97
N ASN A 141 -9.35 9.17 21.54
CA ASN A 141 -9.61 9.49 20.14
C ASN A 141 -8.92 10.79 19.71
N LYS A 142 -7.73 11.08 20.26
CA LYS A 142 -6.94 12.28 19.93
C LYS A 142 -5.49 11.93 19.67
N LEU A 143 -4.89 12.61 18.71
CA LEU A 143 -3.45 12.56 18.50
C LEU A 143 -2.76 13.59 19.42
N SER A 144 -1.66 13.17 20.01
CA SER A 144 -0.75 14.02 20.75
C SER A 144 0.70 13.68 20.39
N SER A 145 1.63 14.57 20.72
CA SER A 145 3.08 14.35 20.49
C SER A 145 3.40 13.91 19.06
N MET A 146 2.76 14.53 18.06
CA MET A 146 3.00 14.19 16.65
C MET A 146 4.40 14.64 16.23
N GLU A 147 5.18 13.71 15.68
CA GLU A 147 6.56 13.90 15.23
C GLU A 147 6.69 13.43 13.77
N GLU A 148 7.18 14.32 12.91
CA GLU A 148 7.58 13.92 11.56
C GLU A 148 8.95 13.24 11.60
N LEU A 149 9.02 12.00 11.13
CA LEU A 149 10.24 11.19 11.15
C LEU A 149 11.01 11.25 9.84
N PHE A 150 10.28 11.39 8.73
CA PHE A 150 10.87 11.30 7.40
C PHE A 150 9.98 11.96 6.34
N SER A 151 10.59 12.57 5.34
CA SER A 151 9.92 13.01 4.11
C SER A 151 10.75 12.63 2.89
N ALA A 152 10.16 11.87 1.96
CA ALA A 152 10.80 11.44 0.73
C ALA A 152 11.13 12.63 -0.18
N GLN A 153 12.35 12.64 -0.71
CA GLN A 153 12.86 13.70 -1.57
C GLN A 153 13.23 13.17 -2.95
N PRO A 154 13.07 13.99 -4.00
CA PRO A 154 12.46 15.33 -4.01
C PRO A 154 10.93 15.27 -3.88
N PHE A 155 10.31 16.36 -3.47
CA PHE A 155 8.89 16.57 -3.67
C PHE A 155 8.60 16.80 -5.15
N THR A 156 7.41 16.42 -5.61
CA THR A 156 7.02 16.54 -7.03
C THR A 156 5.55 16.96 -7.15
N ASP A 157 5.21 17.57 -8.25
CA ASP A 157 3.83 17.93 -8.59
C ASP A 157 2.99 16.73 -9.07
N ALA A 158 3.61 15.56 -9.26
CA ALA A 158 2.92 14.37 -9.72
C ALA A 158 1.86 13.88 -8.72
N GLY A 159 0.66 13.62 -9.22
CA GLY A 159 -0.47 13.13 -8.43
C GLY A 159 -0.48 11.60 -8.20
N ALA A 160 0.55 10.86 -8.66
CA ALA A 160 0.54 9.40 -8.62
C ALA A 160 1.73 8.82 -7.85
N HIS A 161 1.63 7.51 -7.52
CA HIS A 161 2.70 6.64 -7.04
C HIS A 161 3.39 7.14 -5.76
N PHE A 162 2.65 7.22 -4.67
CA PHE A 162 3.18 7.61 -3.36
C PHE A 162 3.79 6.44 -2.57
N GLY A 163 3.45 5.18 -2.91
CA GLY A 163 3.82 4.00 -2.10
C GLY A 163 3.06 3.99 -0.78
N CYS A 164 3.76 4.24 0.31
CA CYS A 164 3.26 4.61 1.64
C CYS A 164 2.94 3.49 2.65
N ARG A 165 3.08 2.22 2.36
CA ARG A 165 2.85 1.16 3.34
C ARG A 165 3.99 1.11 4.37
N ILE A 166 3.66 0.94 5.66
CA ILE A 166 4.62 0.89 6.78
C ILE A 166 4.53 -0.47 7.46
N VAL A 167 5.67 -1.11 7.76
CA VAL A 167 5.72 -2.32 8.57
C VAL A 167 6.93 -2.33 9.50
N PHE A 168 6.84 -3.08 10.60
CA PHE A 168 7.91 -3.24 11.59
C PHE A 168 8.45 -4.67 11.60
N ASP A 169 9.77 -4.80 11.75
CA ASP A 169 10.41 -6.11 11.92
C ASP A 169 10.32 -6.67 13.36
N GLY A 170 9.86 -5.85 14.30
CA GLY A 170 9.82 -6.20 15.73
C GLY A 170 11.18 -6.13 16.43
N LYS A 171 12.23 -5.61 15.78
CA LYS A 171 13.60 -5.48 16.29
C LYS A 171 14.05 -4.00 16.37
N GLY A 172 13.10 -3.07 16.29
CA GLY A 172 13.34 -1.62 16.35
C GLY A 172 13.57 -0.96 15.00
N TYR A 173 13.21 -1.65 13.90
CA TYR A 173 13.26 -1.06 12.56
C TYR A 173 11.89 -1.03 11.92
N MET A 174 11.63 0.04 11.18
CA MET A 174 10.50 0.16 10.27
C MET A 174 10.96 0.14 8.82
N PHE A 175 10.16 -0.50 7.97
CA PHE A 175 10.27 -0.45 6.53
C PHE A 175 9.05 0.26 5.96
N PHE A 176 9.24 1.07 4.94
CA PHE A 176 8.15 1.73 4.26
C PHE A 176 8.48 1.97 2.79
N SER A 177 7.44 2.11 1.99
CA SER A 177 7.59 2.26 0.54
C SER A 177 7.40 3.71 0.09
N SER A 178 8.09 4.08 -0.99
CA SER A 178 7.89 5.32 -1.73
C SER A 178 7.85 5.00 -3.22
N GLY A 179 6.79 5.39 -3.91
CA GLY A 179 6.65 5.20 -5.35
C GLY A 179 7.50 6.16 -6.16
N GLU A 180 7.67 5.90 -7.46
CA GLU A 180 8.57 6.65 -8.35
C GLU A 180 8.00 7.99 -8.83
N ARG A 181 6.75 8.30 -8.45
CA ARG A 181 6.09 9.59 -8.68
C ARG A 181 5.88 9.92 -10.18
N GLY A 182 5.57 8.90 -11.00
CA GLY A 182 5.30 9.06 -12.43
C GLY A 182 6.55 9.26 -13.31
N THR A 183 7.74 9.34 -12.72
CA THR A 183 8.99 9.46 -13.44
C THR A 183 9.80 8.17 -13.28
N LYS A 184 9.74 7.31 -14.28
CA LYS A 184 10.26 5.92 -14.25
C LYS A 184 11.72 5.84 -13.81
N GLU A 185 12.55 6.79 -14.26
CA GLU A 185 13.98 6.87 -14.02
C GLU A 185 14.33 7.07 -12.54
N ASN A 186 13.43 7.62 -11.76
CA ASN A 186 13.61 7.78 -10.32
C ASN A 186 13.92 6.46 -9.63
N SER A 187 13.33 5.37 -10.08
CA SER A 187 13.46 4.04 -9.45
C SER A 187 14.89 3.54 -9.45
N GLN A 188 15.68 3.85 -10.49
CA GLN A 188 17.08 3.47 -10.62
C GLN A 188 18.05 4.51 -10.03
N ASN A 189 17.58 5.71 -9.69
CA ASN A 189 18.41 6.78 -9.16
C ASN A 189 18.53 6.69 -7.63
N LEU A 190 19.70 6.28 -7.13
CA LEU A 190 19.95 6.16 -5.69
C LEU A 190 20.09 7.51 -4.96
N ARG A 191 20.15 8.65 -5.67
CA ARG A 191 20.27 9.99 -5.07
C ARG A 191 18.93 10.54 -4.56
N ASN A 192 17.82 9.85 -4.81
CA ASN A 192 16.48 10.20 -4.35
C ASN A 192 15.82 9.02 -3.63
N HIS A 193 14.66 9.28 -2.99
CA HIS A 193 13.89 8.28 -2.25
C HIS A 193 12.73 7.66 -3.08
N LEU A 194 12.60 8.04 -4.36
CA LEU A 194 11.44 7.70 -5.18
C LEU A 194 11.63 6.34 -5.88
N GLY A 195 10.62 5.47 -5.81
CA GLY A 195 10.69 4.10 -6.31
C GLY A 195 11.60 3.20 -5.45
N LYS A 196 11.43 3.29 -4.12
CA LYS A 196 12.27 2.61 -3.13
C LYS A 196 11.43 1.94 -2.04
N ILE A 197 12.02 0.93 -1.42
CA ILE A 197 11.70 0.57 -0.05
C ILE A 197 12.81 1.11 0.84
N LEU A 198 12.43 1.75 1.92
CA LEU A 198 13.29 2.50 2.83
C LEU A 198 13.26 1.81 4.20
N ARG A 199 14.36 1.92 4.96
CA ARG A 199 14.47 1.38 6.31
C ARG A 199 15.04 2.42 7.27
N LEU A 200 14.32 2.63 8.36
CA LEU A 200 14.75 3.50 9.47
C LEU A 200 14.59 2.76 10.81
N HIS A 201 15.19 3.31 11.86
CA HIS A 201 14.76 3.00 13.22
C HIS A 201 13.34 3.54 13.44
N ASP A 202 12.64 3.01 14.43
CA ASP A 202 11.30 3.44 14.84
C ASP A 202 11.22 4.92 15.30
N ASP A 203 12.36 5.52 15.60
CA ASP A 203 12.51 6.95 15.94
C ASP A 203 12.97 7.83 14.76
N GLY A 204 13.07 7.28 13.56
CA GLY A 204 13.46 8.00 12.34
C GLY A 204 14.97 8.06 12.06
N ARG A 205 15.83 7.57 12.95
CA ARG A 205 17.28 7.53 12.70
C ARG A 205 17.61 6.52 11.59
N VAL A 206 18.65 6.83 10.83
CA VAL A 206 19.16 5.93 9.78
C VAL A 206 19.98 4.80 10.41
N PRO A 207 19.66 3.51 10.12
CA PRO A 207 20.45 2.38 10.60
C PRO A 207 21.84 2.37 9.98
N THR A 208 22.86 2.11 10.80
CA THR A 208 24.27 2.09 10.38
C THR A 208 24.62 0.91 9.49
N ASP A 209 23.76 -0.09 9.42
CA ASP A 209 23.91 -1.28 8.60
C ASP A 209 23.03 -1.25 7.33
N ASN A 210 22.42 -0.13 6.96
CA ASN A 210 21.72 0.01 5.68
C ASN A 210 22.70 -0.18 4.50
N PRO A 211 22.24 -0.74 3.36
CA PRO A 211 23.12 -1.15 2.27
C PRO A 211 23.91 0.01 1.65
N PHE A 212 23.36 1.22 1.67
CA PHE A 212 23.95 2.39 1.01
C PHE A 212 24.43 3.47 1.99
N VAL A 213 24.47 3.18 3.29
CA VAL A 213 24.82 4.16 4.34
C VAL A 213 26.21 4.79 4.16
N ASN A 214 27.15 4.07 3.55
CA ASN A 214 28.51 4.54 3.27
C ASN A 214 28.72 5.06 1.83
N ASP A 215 27.69 5.01 0.98
CA ASP A 215 27.76 5.52 -0.38
C ASP A 215 27.33 6.99 -0.44
N LYS A 216 28.29 7.89 -0.63
CA LYS A 216 28.03 9.34 -0.77
C LYS A 216 27.17 9.72 -1.98
N LYS A 217 26.94 8.79 -2.92
CA LYS A 217 26.11 9.00 -4.11
C LYS A 217 24.71 8.43 -3.97
N ALA A 218 24.39 7.82 -2.83
CA ALA A 218 23.09 7.23 -2.52
C ALA A 218 22.45 7.84 -1.27
N ARG A 219 21.15 7.69 -1.13
CA ARG A 219 20.43 8.02 0.08
C ARG A 219 20.61 6.88 1.11
N PRO A 220 21.03 7.19 2.33
CA PRO A 220 21.37 6.16 3.32
C PRO A 220 20.16 5.39 3.86
N GLU A 221 18.96 5.92 3.68
CA GLU A 221 17.70 5.30 4.09
C GLU A 221 17.27 4.13 3.19
N ILE A 222 17.83 4.03 1.97
CA ILE A 222 17.42 3.04 0.98
C ILE A 222 17.74 1.62 1.46
N TRP A 223 16.71 0.76 1.45
CA TRP A 223 16.84 -0.68 1.65
C TRP A 223 16.92 -1.44 0.32
N SER A 224 16.01 -1.15 -0.62
CA SER A 224 15.97 -1.67 -1.98
C SER A 224 15.50 -0.63 -2.97
N TYR A 225 15.74 -0.83 -4.27
CA TYR A 225 15.42 0.13 -5.31
C TYR A 225 14.91 -0.55 -6.59
N GLY A 226 14.56 0.25 -7.60
CA GLY A 226 13.99 -0.30 -8.84
C GLY A 226 12.52 -0.70 -8.71
N HIS A 227 11.79 -0.06 -7.79
CA HIS A 227 10.35 -0.25 -7.61
C HIS A 227 9.54 0.81 -8.36
N ARG A 228 8.34 0.45 -8.79
CA ARG A 228 7.40 1.41 -9.38
C ARG A 228 6.52 2.04 -8.29
N ASN A 229 5.64 1.27 -7.67
CA ASN A 229 4.70 1.77 -6.67
C ASN A 229 4.26 0.65 -5.71
N PRO A 230 5.09 0.26 -4.76
CA PRO A 230 4.71 -0.74 -3.76
C PRO A 230 3.63 -0.18 -2.83
N GLN A 231 2.45 -0.83 -2.78
CA GLN A 231 1.33 -0.42 -1.93
C GLN A 231 0.91 -1.48 -0.90
N GLY A 232 1.47 -2.68 -0.97
CA GLY A 232 1.36 -3.68 0.08
C GLY A 232 2.76 -4.12 0.50
N VAL A 233 3.04 -4.10 1.81
CA VAL A 233 4.31 -4.54 2.38
C VAL A 233 3.99 -5.35 3.64
N VAL A 234 4.67 -6.48 3.83
CA VAL A 234 4.56 -7.35 5.01
C VAL A 234 5.94 -7.77 5.45
N TYR A 235 6.19 -7.77 6.75
CA TYR A 235 7.37 -8.36 7.33
C TYR A 235 7.02 -9.66 8.05
N ASP A 236 7.44 -10.78 7.49
CA ASP A 236 7.33 -12.09 8.14
C ASP A 236 8.41 -12.22 9.22
N ARG A 237 8.01 -12.07 10.48
CA ARG A 237 8.93 -12.12 11.62
C ARG A 237 9.49 -13.52 11.88
N GLU A 238 8.78 -14.57 11.48
CA GLU A 238 9.21 -15.96 11.67
C GLU A 238 10.36 -16.31 10.72
N SER A 239 10.20 -15.98 9.42
CA SER A 239 11.23 -16.21 8.40
C SER A 239 12.23 -15.05 8.27
N ASN A 240 12.01 -13.92 8.98
CA ASN A 240 12.78 -12.67 8.87
C ASN A 240 12.84 -12.16 7.42
N THR A 241 11.69 -12.18 6.74
CA THR A 241 11.57 -11.87 5.31
C THR A 241 10.63 -10.69 5.08
N LEU A 242 11.07 -9.73 4.29
CA LEU A 242 10.25 -8.62 3.81
C LEU A 242 9.61 -8.98 2.46
N TRP A 243 8.31 -8.77 2.35
CA TRP A 243 7.52 -8.99 1.14
C TRP A 243 6.85 -7.70 0.70
N ALA A 244 6.74 -7.51 -0.61
CA ALA A 244 6.03 -6.37 -1.16
C ALA A 244 5.21 -6.76 -2.39
N VAL A 245 4.02 -6.17 -2.53
CA VAL A 245 3.29 -6.15 -3.80
C VAL A 245 3.31 -4.75 -4.37
N GLU A 246 3.49 -4.65 -5.67
CA GLU A 246 3.56 -3.37 -6.36
C GLU A 246 2.81 -3.37 -7.69
N HIS A 247 2.33 -2.19 -8.05
CA HIS A 247 1.65 -1.95 -9.31
C HIS A 247 2.62 -1.93 -10.48
N GLY A 248 2.37 -2.78 -11.47
CA GLY A 248 2.81 -2.55 -12.83
C GLY A 248 1.95 -1.47 -13.52
N PRO A 249 2.22 -1.14 -14.79
CA PRO A 249 1.35 -0.28 -15.57
C PRO A 249 0.12 -1.06 -16.10
N LYS A 250 0.08 -1.40 -17.37
CA LYS A 250 -0.95 -2.28 -17.93
C LYS A 250 -0.48 -3.73 -17.89
N GLY A 251 -0.67 -4.41 -16.73
CA GLY A 251 -0.05 -5.68 -16.37
C GLY A 251 1.35 -5.51 -15.77
N GLY A 252 1.95 -6.64 -15.34
CA GLY A 252 3.27 -6.65 -14.72
C GLY A 252 3.27 -6.15 -13.27
N ASP A 253 2.15 -6.26 -12.57
CA ASP A 253 2.13 -6.18 -11.10
C ASP A 253 2.95 -7.32 -10.52
N GLU A 254 3.56 -7.12 -9.36
CA GLU A 254 4.53 -8.05 -8.80
C GLU A 254 4.31 -8.35 -7.32
N LEU A 255 4.59 -9.59 -6.92
CA LEU A 255 4.87 -9.97 -5.54
C LEU A 255 6.35 -10.27 -5.42
N ASN A 256 7.05 -9.48 -4.64
CA ASN A 256 8.48 -9.50 -4.48
C ASN A 256 8.90 -9.96 -3.07
N LYS A 257 9.89 -10.86 -3.00
CA LYS A 257 10.69 -11.08 -1.80
C LYS A 257 11.77 -9.99 -1.76
N VAL A 258 11.65 -9.08 -0.79
CA VAL A 258 12.51 -7.89 -0.75
C VAL A 258 13.77 -8.12 0.07
N GLU A 259 14.92 -8.00 -0.57
CA GLU A 259 16.23 -8.22 0.01
C GLU A 259 17.08 -6.93 0.05
N LYS A 260 17.96 -6.88 1.02
CA LYS A 260 18.86 -5.74 1.29
C LYS A 260 19.75 -5.42 0.08
N GLY A 261 19.69 -4.16 -0.38
CA GLY A 261 20.55 -3.62 -1.45
C GLY A 261 20.19 -4.07 -2.86
N LYS A 262 19.10 -4.80 -3.04
CA LYS A 262 18.72 -5.38 -4.33
C LYS A 262 17.95 -4.40 -5.21
N ASN A 263 18.08 -4.61 -6.53
CA ASN A 263 17.39 -3.86 -7.58
C ASN A 263 16.25 -4.70 -8.17
N TYR A 264 15.02 -4.19 -8.10
CA TYR A 264 13.79 -4.84 -8.60
C TYR A 264 13.45 -4.44 -10.05
N GLY A 265 14.36 -3.73 -10.70
CA GLY A 265 14.45 -3.63 -12.15
C GLY A 265 13.59 -2.59 -12.83
N TRP A 266 12.52 -2.07 -12.22
CA TRP A 266 11.70 -1.04 -12.86
C TRP A 266 12.52 0.21 -13.20
N PRO A 267 12.41 0.81 -14.40
CA PRO A 267 11.65 0.37 -15.59
C PRO A 267 12.48 -0.44 -16.60
N VAL A 268 13.69 -0.86 -16.24
CA VAL A 268 14.65 -1.53 -17.14
C VAL A 268 14.13 -2.92 -17.54
N ILE A 269 13.52 -3.62 -16.59
CA ILE A 269 12.79 -4.88 -16.82
C ILE A 269 11.34 -4.71 -16.36
N THR A 270 10.40 -5.32 -17.06
CA THR A 270 8.98 -5.38 -16.67
C THR A 270 8.22 -6.41 -17.48
N TYR A 271 7.15 -6.97 -16.89
CA TYR A 271 6.18 -7.83 -17.57
C TYR A 271 4.98 -7.06 -18.14
N GLY A 272 4.91 -5.75 -17.87
CA GLY A 272 3.83 -4.88 -18.31
C GLY A 272 4.20 -4.02 -19.52
N ILE A 273 3.17 -3.37 -20.08
CA ILE A 273 3.29 -2.38 -21.15
C ILE A 273 2.70 -1.05 -20.70
N ASP A 274 3.01 0.02 -21.39
CA ASP A 274 2.44 1.33 -21.07
C ASP A 274 0.92 1.36 -21.33
N TYR A 275 0.19 2.26 -20.68
CA TYR A 275 -1.27 2.38 -20.82
C TYR A 275 -1.73 2.66 -22.26
N ASN A 276 -0.89 3.32 -23.07
CA ASN A 276 -1.12 3.55 -24.51
C ASN A 276 -0.84 2.31 -25.38
N GLY A 277 -0.37 1.19 -24.78
CA GLY A 277 -0.05 -0.05 -25.46
C GLY A 277 1.38 -0.16 -25.99
N THR A 278 2.24 0.83 -25.76
CA THR A 278 3.66 0.75 -26.17
C THR A 278 4.49 -0.06 -25.17
N PRO A 279 5.52 -0.80 -25.63
CA PRO A 279 6.47 -1.42 -24.73
C PRO A 279 7.20 -0.39 -23.86
N ILE A 280 7.42 -0.71 -22.59
CA ILE A 280 8.27 0.07 -21.68
C ILE A 280 9.71 -0.43 -21.77
N SER A 281 9.85 -1.75 -21.83
CA SER A 281 11.12 -2.45 -21.99
C SER A 281 10.93 -3.66 -22.90
N ASP A 282 11.96 -4.01 -23.65
CA ASP A 282 12.00 -5.20 -24.49
C ASP A 282 12.49 -6.44 -23.70
N ILE A 283 12.88 -6.26 -22.44
CA ILE A 283 13.44 -7.32 -21.61
C ILE A 283 12.67 -7.47 -20.30
N GLN A 284 12.48 -8.70 -19.87
CA GLN A 284 11.81 -9.07 -18.63
C GLN A 284 12.80 -9.50 -17.53
N GLN A 285 14.03 -9.83 -17.91
CA GLN A 285 15.08 -10.30 -17.00
C GLN A 285 16.42 -9.68 -17.35
N LYS A 286 17.20 -9.35 -16.33
CA LYS A 286 18.55 -8.80 -16.49
C LYS A 286 19.40 -9.19 -15.29
N GLU A 287 20.67 -9.53 -15.52
CA GLU A 287 21.62 -9.78 -14.45
C GLU A 287 21.74 -8.57 -13.50
N GLY A 288 21.74 -8.85 -12.19
CA GLY A 288 21.74 -7.82 -11.14
C GLY A 288 20.38 -7.19 -10.86
N MET A 289 19.30 -7.70 -11.45
CA MET A 289 17.92 -7.30 -11.18
C MET A 289 17.11 -8.51 -10.74
N GLU A 290 16.40 -8.37 -9.62
CA GLU A 290 15.62 -9.44 -9.01
C GLU A 290 14.34 -9.72 -9.80
N GLN A 291 13.89 -10.96 -9.74
CA GLN A 291 12.65 -11.41 -10.38
C GLN A 291 11.54 -11.55 -9.33
N PRO A 292 10.30 -11.19 -9.69
CA PRO A 292 9.17 -11.39 -8.79
C PRO A 292 8.90 -12.89 -8.56
N VAL A 293 8.42 -13.20 -7.36
CA VAL A 293 7.93 -14.55 -7.03
C VAL A 293 6.64 -14.84 -7.77
N ARG A 294 5.82 -13.82 -7.98
CA ARG A 294 4.58 -13.85 -8.77
C ARG A 294 4.43 -12.53 -9.52
N TYR A 295 3.96 -12.55 -10.75
CA TYR A 295 3.49 -11.37 -11.47
C TYR A 295 2.10 -11.58 -12.05
N TRP A 296 1.36 -10.47 -12.29
CA TRP A 296 0.00 -10.51 -12.84
C TRP A 296 -0.08 -9.80 -14.20
N VAL A 297 -0.60 -10.51 -15.18
CA VAL A 297 -0.99 -9.98 -16.50
C VAL A 297 -2.32 -10.65 -16.85
N PRO A 298 -3.42 -9.89 -16.96
CA PRO A 298 -3.53 -8.44 -16.77
C PRO A 298 -3.28 -7.98 -15.34
N SER A 299 -3.10 -6.66 -15.15
CA SER A 299 -2.97 -6.04 -13.82
C SER A 299 -4.21 -6.27 -12.98
N ILE A 300 -4.02 -6.69 -11.72
CA ILE A 300 -5.05 -6.70 -10.69
C ILE A 300 -5.03 -5.41 -9.85
N ALA A 301 -4.00 -4.55 -10.05
CA ALA A 301 -3.68 -3.39 -9.23
C ALA A 301 -3.59 -3.76 -7.74
N PRO A 302 -2.58 -4.56 -7.32
CA PRO A 302 -2.45 -5.08 -5.96
C PRO A 302 -2.19 -3.95 -4.97
N CYS A 303 -2.89 -3.99 -3.83
CA CYS A 303 -2.76 -2.94 -2.83
C CYS A 303 -2.45 -3.53 -1.45
N GLY A 304 -3.23 -3.22 -0.41
CA GLY A 304 -2.98 -3.78 0.92
C GLY A 304 -2.77 -5.29 0.90
N MET A 305 -1.81 -5.77 1.70
CA MET A 305 -1.44 -7.18 1.80
C MET A 305 -1.27 -7.57 3.25
N ALA A 306 -1.81 -8.73 3.64
CA ALA A 306 -1.58 -9.37 4.93
C ALA A 306 -1.05 -10.79 4.73
N GLN A 307 -0.18 -11.26 5.62
CA GLN A 307 0.18 -12.67 5.73
C GLN A 307 -0.63 -13.30 6.85
N VAL A 308 -1.33 -14.39 6.55
CA VAL A 308 -2.17 -15.06 7.55
C VAL A 308 -1.31 -15.81 8.56
N LYS A 309 -1.46 -15.47 9.84
CA LYS A 309 -0.73 -16.09 10.95
C LYS A 309 -1.69 -16.64 12.02
N GLY A 310 -1.16 -17.48 12.90
CA GLY A 310 -1.93 -18.09 13.99
C GLY A 310 -2.92 -19.16 13.51
N ASP A 311 -3.90 -19.48 14.37
CA ASP A 311 -4.73 -20.67 14.23
C ASP A 311 -6.20 -20.39 13.84
N LYS A 312 -6.56 -19.11 13.62
CA LYS A 312 -7.93 -18.75 13.24
C LYS A 312 -8.28 -19.23 11.83
N PHE A 313 -7.31 -19.19 10.92
CA PHE A 313 -7.46 -19.66 9.55
C PHE A 313 -6.37 -20.69 9.22
N PRO A 314 -6.44 -21.91 9.82
CA PRO A 314 -5.33 -22.87 9.76
C PRO A 314 -4.97 -23.31 8.35
N ASN A 315 -5.96 -23.41 7.44
CA ASN A 315 -5.74 -23.80 6.05
C ASN A 315 -5.21 -22.66 5.17
N TRP A 316 -5.13 -21.43 5.70
CA TRP A 316 -4.52 -20.27 5.04
C TRP A 316 -3.23 -19.82 5.71
N LYS A 317 -2.76 -20.55 6.72
CA LYS A 317 -1.54 -20.20 7.45
C LYS A 317 -0.39 -19.94 6.47
N ASP A 318 0.32 -18.83 6.66
CA ASP A 318 1.42 -18.33 5.84
C ASP A 318 1.07 -17.93 4.40
N ASN A 319 -0.20 -18.04 3.98
CA ASN A 319 -0.63 -17.48 2.71
C ASN A 319 -0.68 -15.95 2.79
N PHE A 320 -0.51 -15.29 1.65
CA PHE A 320 -0.75 -13.86 1.51
C PHE A 320 -2.17 -13.59 1.03
N LEU A 321 -2.81 -12.61 1.64
CA LEU A 321 -4.07 -12.03 1.17
C LEU A 321 -3.74 -10.68 0.56
N VAL A 322 -3.97 -10.54 -0.74
CA VAL A 322 -3.63 -9.34 -1.52
C VAL A 322 -4.90 -8.69 -2.02
N GLY A 323 -5.10 -7.43 -1.70
CA GLY A 323 -6.24 -6.65 -2.21
C GLY A 323 -6.06 -6.30 -3.68
N ALA A 324 -7.07 -6.57 -4.51
CA ALA A 324 -7.10 -6.22 -5.92
C ALA A 324 -8.05 -5.03 -6.17
N LEU A 325 -7.50 -3.88 -6.59
CA LEU A 325 -8.31 -2.71 -6.92
C LEU A 325 -9.01 -2.84 -8.27
N ALA A 326 -8.32 -3.36 -9.28
CA ALA A 326 -8.86 -3.44 -10.65
C ALA A 326 -9.88 -4.59 -10.79
N HIS A 327 -9.62 -5.72 -10.17
CA HIS A 327 -10.46 -6.91 -10.30
C HIS A 327 -11.35 -7.16 -9.07
N THR A 328 -11.44 -6.20 -8.15
CA THR A 328 -12.42 -6.11 -7.05
C THR A 328 -12.57 -7.38 -6.20
N HIS A 329 -11.44 -7.98 -5.80
CA HIS A 329 -11.41 -9.20 -4.98
C HIS A 329 -10.22 -9.20 -4.02
N VAL A 330 -10.15 -10.18 -3.14
CA VAL A 330 -8.94 -10.52 -2.40
C VAL A 330 -8.31 -11.74 -3.05
N ALA A 331 -7.06 -11.61 -3.49
CA ALA A 331 -6.28 -12.74 -4.00
C ALA A 331 -5.59 -13.45 -2.82
N ARG A 332 -5.95 -14.71 -2.56
CA ARG A 332 -5.20 -15.56 -1.63
C ARG A 332 -4.08 -16.25 -2.39
N VAL A 333 -2.86 -15.86 -2.11
CA VAL A 333 -1.66 -16.37 -2.75
C VAL A 333 -0.96 -17.37 -1.83
N GLU A 334 -0.83 -18.60 -2.29
CA GLU A 334 -0.11 -19.65 -1.59
C GLU A 334 1.33 -19.75 -2.08
N LEU A 335 2.27 -19.69 -1.13
CA LEU A 335 3.67 -19.95 -1.38
C LEU A 335 4.11 -21.22 -0.64
N LYS A 336 5.05 -21.95 -1.23
CA LYS A 336 5.77 -23.05 -0.58
C LYS A 336 7.26 -22.85 -0.80
N ASP A 337 8.02 -22.84 0.30
CA ASP A 337 9.47 -22.60 0.28
C ASP A 337 9.84 -21.30 -0.49
N GLY A 338 9.02 -20.25 -0.30
CA GLY A 338 9.17 -18.94 -0.95
C GLY A 338 8.84 -18.92 -2.45
N LYS A 339 8.26 -19.98 -3.01
CA LYS A 339 7.86 -20.09 -4.42
C LYS A 339 6.34 -20.07 -4.55
N TYR A 340 5.84 -19.41 -5.58
CA TYR A 340 4.42 -19.40 -5.92
C TYR A 340 3.89 -20.81 -6.22
N VAL A 341 2.76 -21.18 -5.61
CA VAL A 341 2.06 -22.46 -5.82
C VAL A 341 0.78 -22.22 -6.59
N LYS A 342 -0.14 -21.43 -6.01
CA LYS A 342 -1.44 -21.13 -6.59
C LYS A 342 -2.04 -19.85 -6.03
N GLU A 343 -3.11 -19.42 -6.66
CA GLU A 343 -3.91 -18.26 -6.26
C GLU A 343 -5.40 -18.62 -6.29
N GLU A 344 -6.13 -18.12 -5.31
CA GLU A 344 -7.58 -18.23 -5.22
C GLU A 344 -8.19 -16.85 -5.06
N LYS A 345 -9.32 -16.59 -5.73
CA LYS A 345 -10.10 -15.37 -5.54
C LYS A 345 -11.07 -15.54 -4.38
N LEU A 346 -10.95 -14.69 -3.39
CA LEU A 346 -11.90 -14.55 -2.29
C LEU A 346 -12.69 -13.24 -2.47
N LEU A 347 -13.94 -13.22 -2.01
CA LEU A 347 -14.79 -12.01 -2.05
C LEU A 347 -14.88 -11.38 -3.45
N ASP A 348 -15.09 -12.20 -4.49
CA ASP A 348 -15.18 -11.73 -5.86
C ASP A 348 -16.26 -10.64 -6.01
N LYS A 349 -15.91 -9.53 -6.66
CA LYS A 349 -16.75 -8.33 -6.85
C LYS A 349 -17.16 -7.60 -5.58
N ILE A 350 -16.41 -7.72 -4.50
CA ILE A 350 -16.69 -6.98 -3.25
C ILE A 350 -16.50 -5.46 -3.40
N GLY A 351 -15.80 -5.02 -4.41
CA GLY A 351 -15.37 -3.63 -4.62
C GLY A 351 -13.86 -3.53 -4.71
N ARG A 352 -13.35 -2.34 -4.96
CA ARG A 352 -11.92 -2.07 -5.10
C ARG A 352 -11.21 -2.28 -3.74
N VAL A 353 -10.56 -3.40 -3.54
CA VAL A 353 -9.92 -3.74 -2.27
C VAL A 353 -8.66 -2.92 -2.07
N ARG A 354 -8.67 -2.01 -1.10
CA ARG A 354 -7.59 -1.06 -0.79
C ARG A 354 -6.69 -1.54 0.34
N ALA A 355 -7.24 -2.13 1.39
CA ALA A 355 -6.48 -2.65 2.51
C ALA A 355 -6.96 -4.04 2.89
N VAL A 356 -6.01 -4.86 3.30
CA VAL A 356 -6.22 -6.16 3.94
C VAL A 356 -5.30 -6.20 5.14
N GLU A 357 -5.84 -6.48 6.32
CA GLU A 357 -5.12 -6.51 7.58
C GLU A 357 -5.54 -7.72 8.41
N GLN A 358 -4.64 -8.35 9.12
CA GLN A 358 -4.99 -9.34 10.13
C GLN A 358 -4.83 -8.71 11.52
N GLY A 359 -5.95 -8.58 12.23
CA GLY A 359 -5.97 -8.02 13.58
C GLY A 359 -5.29 -8.91 14.63
N PRO A 360 -4.98 -8.37 15.81
CA PRO A 360 -4.42 -9.13 16.93
C PRO A 360 -5.36 -10.23 17.44
N ASP A 361 -6.65 -10.16 17.14
CA ASP A 361 -7.65 -11.20 17.37
C ASP A 361 -7.56 -12.38 16.38
N GLY A 362 -6.67 -12.27 15.39
CA GLY A 362 -6.47 -13.25 14.31
C GLY A 362 -7.51 -13.20 13.21
N LEU A 363 -8.47 -12.28 13.26
CA LEU A 363 -9.48 -12.08 12.22
C LEU A 363 -8.92 -11.22 11.07
N ILE A 364 -9.55 -11.28 9.91
CA ILE A 364 -9.09 -10.57 8.72
C ILE A 364 -10.04 -9.41 8.45
N TYR A 365 -9.49 -8.24 8.22
CA TYR A 365 -10.22 -7.01 7.95
C TYR A 365 -9.88 -6.52 6.54
N VAL A 366 -10.92 -6.12 5.81
CA VAL A 366 -10.80 -5.69 4.41
C VAL A 366 -11.50 -4.35 4.23
N ALA A 367 -10.82 -3.35 3.69
CA ALA A 367 -11.43 -2.10 3.28
C ALA A 367 -11.49 -2.00 1.75
N THR A 368 -12.61 -1.47 1.26
CA THR A 368 -12.83 -1.24 -0.17
C THR A 368 -13.10 0.23 -0.46
N GLU A 369 -12.61 0.69 -1.63
CA GLU A 369 -13.05 1.94 -2.27
C GLU A 369 -14.19 1.60 -3.23
N GLY A 370 -15.31 2.24 -3.20
CA GLY A 370 -16.42 2.05 -4.13
C GLY A 370 -16.94 0.59 -4.29
N PRO A 371 -17.86 0.17 -3.41
CA PRO A 371 -18.38 0.95 -2.30
C PRO A 371 -17.35 1.07 -1.18
N GLY A 372 -17.36 2.21 -0.49
CA GLY A 372 -16.51 2.41 0.68
C GLY A 372 -17.06 1.63 1.86
N MET A 373 -16.44 0.50 2.20
CA MET A 373 -16.83 -0.32 3.34
C MET A 373 -15.64 -0.96 4.05
N VAL A 374 -15.86 -1.40 5.25
CA VAL A 374 -14.98 -2.32 6.00
C VAL A 374 -15.76 -3.58 6.33
N VAL A 375 -15.19 -4.71 5.95
CA VAL A 375 -15.71 -6.03 6.32
C VAL A 375 -14.68 -6.79 7.15
N ARG A 376 -15.19 -7.72 7.98
CA ARG A 376 -14.39 -8.62 8.80
C ARG A 376 -14.70 -10.06 8.42
N LEU A 377 -13.65 -10.86 8.23
CA LEU A 377 -13.75 -12.29 7.99
C LEU A 377 -13.49 -13.04 9.30
N SER A 378 -14.37 -13.96 9.62
CA SER A 378 -14.28 -14.83 10.80
C SER A 378 -14.36 -16.29 10.36
N PRO A 379 -13.61 -17.24 10.98
CA PRO A 379 -13.77 -18.65 10.66
C PRO A 379 -15.17 -19.14 11.00
N VAL A 380 -15.70 -20.09 10.22
CA VAL A 380 -16.91 -20.81 10.60
C VAL A 380 -16.60 -21.65 11.84
N LYS A 381 -17.47 -21.60 12.85
CA LYS A 381 -17.34 -22.38 14.09
C LYS A 381 -17.63 -23.85 13.86
#